data_46d01bd0506d6199948a3efc9f7f7dcf
#
_entry.id   46d01bd0506d6199948a3efc9f7f7dcf
#
_cell.length_a   1.000
_cell.length_b   1.000
_cell.length_c   1.000
_cell.angle_alpha   90.00
_cell.angle_beta   90.00
_cell.angle_gamma   90.00
#
_symmetry.space_group_name_H-M   'P 1'
#
loop_
_entity.id
_entity.type
_entity.pdbx_description
1 polymer ?
#
loop_
_entity_poly.entity_id
_entity_poly.type
_entity_poly.pdbx_seq_one_letter_code
_entity_poly.pdbx_strand_id
1 'polypeptide(L)'
;MSNLITRTTELAMSVMLTYIKPGDTVVDATCGTGQDTVALARAVGDDGIVYAFDIQKTATLLTEARLLSHGITNVRLKMQSFVSMGEHVPENGAAAVVFNLGYLPGGDHSITTTADTTLKGLECALRVIRPGGIVTVVMYDGHEKGAEEKKAILEWAEKLDQSAYHVAYVSLLNQKNDPPEIVWITKK
;
A
#
# COMPACT_ATOMS: atom_id res chain seq x y z
N MET A 1 3.56 -12.54 -23.20
CA MET A 1 4.27 -12.27 -21.93
C MET A 1 3.83 -10.88 -21.48
N SER A 2 3.27 -10.75 -20.29
CA SER A 2 2.96 -9.43 -19.71
C SER A 2 4.28 -8.69 -19.50
N ASN A 3 4.42 -7.49 -20.05
CA ASN A 3 5.60 -6.67 -19.81
C ASN A 3 5.41 -5.97 -18.45
N LEU A 4 5.93 -6.57 -17.39
CA LEU A 4 5.75 -6.13 -16.01
C LEU A 4 6.17 -4.66 -15.80
N ILE A 5 7.19 -4.20 -16.52
CA ILE A 5 7.70 -2.83 -16.40
C ILE A 5 6.68 -1.79 -16.87
N THR A 6 5.78 -2.14 -17.81
CA THR A 6 4.79 -1.18 -18.34
C THR A 6 3.58 -0.98 -17.45
N ARG A 7 3.44 -1.78 -16.40
CA ARG A 7 2.33 -1.73 -15.44
C ARG A 7 2.89 -1.54 -14.03
N THR A 8 3.14 -0.30 -13.68
CA THR A 8 3.81 0.08 -12.44
C THR A 8 3.17 -0.53 -11.19
N THR A 9 1.84 -0.58 -11.13
CA THR A 9 1.11 -1.21 -10.01
C THR A 9 1.33 -2.72 -9.94
N GLU A 10 1.36 -3.42 -11.10
CA GLU A 10 1.66 -4.86 -11.15
C GLU A 10 3.12 -5.13 -10.76
N LEU A 11 4.05 -4.26 -11.16
CA LEU A 11 5.46 -4.34 -10.74
C LEU A 11 5.58 -4.17 -9.23
N ALA A 12 4.92 -3.14 -8.67
CA ALA A 12 4.91 -2.87 -7.23
C ALA A 12 4.44 -4.08 -6.44
N MET A 13 3.30 -4.66 -6.82
CA MET A 13 2.73 -5.84 -6.20
C MET A 13 3.62 -7.08 -6.38
N SER A 14 4.19 -7.31 -7.56
CA SER A 14 5.04 -8.48 -7.83
C SER A 14 6.28 -8.51 -6.94
N VAL A 15 6.92 -7.35 -6.72
CA VAL A 15 8.07 -7.26 -5.80
C VAL A 15 7.60 -7.49 -4.36
N MET A 16 6.53 -6.83 -3.92
CA MET A 16 6.03 -6.96 -2.56
C MET A 16 5.65 -8.39 -2.20
N LEU A 17 5.02 -9.12 -3.12
CA LEU A 17 4.63 -10.52 -2.90
C LEU A 17 5.82 -11.45 -2.61
N THR A 18 7.05 -11.10 -3.03
CA THR A 18 8.25 -11.89 -2.71
C THR A 18 8.65 -11.82 -1.23
N TYR A 19 8.13 -10.85 -0.49
CA TYR A 19 8.37 -10.67 0.95
C TYR A 19 7.32 -11.35 1.83
N ILE A 20 6.23 -11.84 1.22
CA ILE A 20 5.08 -12.41 1.93
C ILE A 20 5.15 -13.95 1.90
N LYS A 21 4.86 -14.56 3.03
CA LYS A 21 4.78 -16.03 3.19
C LYS A 21 3.39 -16.43 3.69
N PRO A 22 2.93 -17.66 3.42
CA PRO A 22 1.75 -18.20 4.06
C PRO A 22 1.82 -18.06 5.60
N GLY A 23 0.72 -17.65 6.22
CA GLY A 23 0.63 -17.36 7.65
C GLY A 23 1.03 -15.93 8.06
N ASP A 24 1.56 -15.12 7.16
CA ASP A 24 1.95 -13.74 7.48
C ASP A 24 0.74 -12.83 7.74
N THR A 25 0.98 -11.78 8.52
CA THR A 25 0.11 -10.60 8.61
C THR A 25 0.60 -9.54 7.63
N VAL A 26 -0.32 -8.96 6.86
CA VAL A 26 -0.04 -7.87 5.92
C VAL A 26 -1.09 -6.77 6.02
N VAL A 27 -0.76 -5.58 5.54
CA VAL A 27 -1.66 -4.42 5.55
C VAL A 27 -1.85 -3.87 4.15
N ASP A 28 -3.11 -3.71 3.76
CA ASP A 28 -3.55 -2.89 2.63
C ASP A 28 -4.05 -1.55 3.20
N ALA A 29 -3.25 -0.51 3.09
CA ALA A 29 -3.55 0.79 3.68
C ALA A 29 -4.62 1.59 2.90
N THR A 30 -4.92 1.19 1.66
CA THR A 30 -5.80 1.89 0.73
C THR A 30 -6.59 0.89 -0.12
N CYS A 31 -7.47 0.12 0.51
CA CYS A 31 -8.05 -1.07 -0.13
C CYS A 31 -8.94 -0.76 -1.36
N GLY A 32 -9.55 0.42 -1.44
CA GLY A 32 -10.29 0.90 -2.59
C GLY A 32 -11.34 -0.11 -3.11
N THR A 33 -11.10 -0.67 -4.29
CA THR A 33 -11.97 -1.70 -4.88
C THR A 33 -11.63 -3.13 -4.46
N GLY A 34 -10.61 -3.34 -3.60
CA GLY A 34 -10.22 -4.64 -3.04
C GLY A 34 -9.38 -5.52 -3.97
N GLN A 35 -8.84 -4.99 -5.06
CA GLN A 35 -8.03 -5.79 -5.99
C GLN A 35 -6.72 -6.25 -5.33
N ASP A 36 -5.99 -5.33 -4.72
CA ASP A 36 -4.73 -5.62 -4.02
C ASP A 36 -5.01 -6.45 -2.76
N THR A 37 -6.10 -6.14 -2.03
CA THR A 37 -6.55 -6.92 -0.86
C THR A 37 -6.75 -8.40 -1.19
N VAL A 38 -7.40 -8.73 -2.34
CA VAL A 38 -7.58 -10.11 -2.79
C VAL A 38 -6.25 -10.80 -3.10
N ALA A 39 -5.33 -10.10 -3.75
CA ALA A 39 -4.01 -10.64 -4.06
C ALA A 39 -3.22 -10.95 -2.78
N LEU A 40 -3.24 -10.03 -1.82
CA LEU A 40 -2.61 -10.19 -0.51
C LEU A 40 -3.21 -11.34 0.29
N ALA A 41 -4.56 -11.43 0.34
CA ALA A 41 -5.27 -12.49 1.06
C ALA A 41 -4.90 -13.90 0.54
N ARG A 42 -4.74 -14.03 -0.77
CA ARG A 42 -4.27 -15.28 -1.40
C ARG A 42 -2.81 -15.58 -1.08
N ALA A 43 -1.96 -14.55 -1.05
CA ALA A 43 -0.53 -14.72 -0.77
C ALA A 43 -0.26 -15.17 0.66
N VAL A 44 -1.00 -14.62 1.64
CA VAL A 44 -0.85 -15.04 3.05
C VAL A 44 -1.54 -16.38 3.35
N GLY A 45 -2.45 -16.85 2.50
CA GLY A 45 -3.19 -18.10 2.69
C GLY A 45 -4.16 -18.06 3.88
N ASP A 46 -4.79 -19.20 4.16
CA ASP A 46 -5.88 -19.29 5.15
C ASP A 46 -5.42 -19.03 6.60
N ASP A 47 -4.15 -19.31 6.91
CA ASP A 47 -3.56 -19.07 8.22
C ASP A 47 -3.03 -17.65 8.41
N GLY A 48 -2.97 -16.84 7.35
CA GLY A 48 -2.53 -15.45 7.38
C GLY A 48 -3.68 -14.48 7.52
N ILE A 49 -3.36 -13.20 7.77
CA ILE A 49 -4.36 -12.14 7.96
C ILE A 49 -3.99 -10.91 7.13
N VAL A 50 -4.98 -10.33 6.45
CA VAL A 50 -4.89 -9.01 5.82
C VAL A 50 -5.70 -8.01 6.64
N TYR A 51 -5.07 -6.92 7.07
CA TYR A 51 -5.79 -5.73 7.54
C TYR A 51 -5.93 -4.76 6.38
N ALA A 52 -7.17 -4.44 5.99
CA ALA A 52 -7.46 -3.59 4.85
C ALA A 52 -8.20 -2.32 5.31
N PHE A 53 -7.68 -1.15 4.95
CA PHE A 53 -8.17 0.15 5.39
C PHE A 53 -8.70 0.97 4.23
N ASP A 54 -9.80 1.69 4.46
CA ASP A 54 -10.25 2.81 3.65
C ASP A 54 -11.17 3.70 4.49
N ILE A 55 -11.14 5.01 4.24
CA ILE A 55 -12.03 5.96 4.91
C ILE A 55 -13.41 6.04 4.24
N GLN A 56 -13.50 5.60 2.99
CA GLN A 56 -14.71 5.68 2.20
C GLN A 56 -15.57 4.43 2.37
N LYS A 57 -16.83 4.62 2.78
CA LYS A 57 -17.81 3.53 2.88
C LYS A 57 -18.00 2.78 1.55
N THR A 58 -17.99 3.51 0.44
CA THR A 58 -18.11 2.91 -0.90
C THR A 58 -16.97 1.95 -1.18
N ALA A 59 -15.74 2.33 -0.86
CA ALA A 59 -14.55 1.49 -1.03
C ALA A 59 -14.66 0.20 -0.20
N THR A 60 -15.02 0.33 1.08
CA THR A 60 -15.16 -0.86 1.95
C THR A 60 -16.26 -1.79 1.48
N LEU A 61 -17.40 -1.29 0.98
CA LEU A 61 -18.47 -2.11 0.42
C LEU A 61 -18.05 -2.83 -0.88
N LEU A 62 -17.30 -2.15 -1.76
CA LEU A 62 -16.76 -2.75 -2.98
C LEU A 62 -15.74 -3.85 -2.66
N THR A 63 -14.86 -3.59 -1.71
CA THR A 63 -13.89 -4.58 -1.23
C THR A 63 -14.60 -5.78 -0.61
N GLU A 64 -15.59 -5.57 0.27
CA GLU A 64 -16.37 -6.66 0.89
C GLU A 64 -17.06 -7.53 -0.17
N ALA A 65 -17.75 -6.93 -1.13
CA ALA A 65 -18.39 -7.66 -2.23
C ALA A 65 -17.37 -8.48 -3.05
N ARG A 66 -16.18 -7.92 -3.31
CA ARG A 66 -15.12 -8.63 -4.01
C ARG A 66 -14.57 -9.81 -3.19
N LEU A 67 -14.34 -9.63 -1.91
CA LEU A 67 -13.89 -10.71 -1.01
C LEU A 67 -14.90 -11.86 -0.98
N LEU A 68 -16.19 -11.55 -0.84
CA LEU A 68 -17.27 -12.54 -0.87
C LEU A 68 -17.30 -13.30 -2.21
N SER A 69 -17.19 -12.61 -3.34
CA SER A 69 -17.20 -13.25 -4.67
C SER A 69 -16.01 -14.20 -4.90
N HIS A 70 -14.92 -14.01 -4.14
CA HIS A 70 -13.74 -14.88 -4.19
C HIS A 70 -13.64 -15.89 -3.03
N GLY A 71 -14.65 -15.94 -2.13
CA GLY A 71 -14.66 -16.83 -0.97
C GLY A 71 -13.55 -16.53 0.05
N ILE A 72 -13.08 -15.27 0.12
CA ILE A 72 -11.98 -14.85 1.00
C ILE A 72 -12.54 -14.47 2.37
N THR A 73 -11.97 -15.05 3.44
CA THR A 73 -12.42 -14.86 4.83
C THR A 73 -11.34 -14.35 5.78
N ASN A 74 -10.08 -14.32 5.34
CA ASN A 74 -8.90 -13.97 6.14
C ASN A 74 -8.56 -12.47 6.07
N VAL A 75 -9.55 -11.61 5.77
CA VAL A 75 -9.40 -10.15 5.73
C VAL A 75 -10.15 -9.49 6.89
N ARG A 76 -9.52 -8.50 7.51
CA ARG A 76 -10.10 -7.61 8.53
C ARG A 76 -10.26 -6.22 7.92
N LEU A 77 -11.43 -5.99 7.34
CA LEU A 77 -11.76 -4.72 6.69
C LEU A 77 -12.09 -3.64 7.73
N LYS A 78 -11.49 -2.46 7.59
CA LYS A 78 -11.59 -1.33 8.51
C LYS A 78 -12.00 -0.07 7.75
N MET A 79 -13.19 0.46 8.04
CA MET A 79 -13.61 1.78 7.56
C MET A 79 -12.98 2.86 8.44
N GLN A 80 -11.66 3.00 8.34
CA GLN A 80 -10.81 3.87 9.15
C GLN A 80 -9.64 4.38 8.31
N SER A 81 -9.03 5.48 8.75
CA SER A 81 -7.76 5.93 8.18
C SER A 81 -6.66 4.91 8.44
N PHE A 82 -5.80 4.67 7.47
CA PHE A 82 -4.60 3.84 7.61
C PHE A 82 -3.64 4.32 8.71
N VAL A 83 -3.76 5.56 9.18
CA VAL A 83 -2.99 6.08 10.33
C VAL A 83 -3.24 5.27 11.60
N SER A 84 -4.43 4.64 11.72
CA SER A 84 -4.79 3.79 12.87
C SER A 84 -4.27 2.35 12.79
N MET A 85 -3.48 1.98 11.76
CA MET A 85 -3.05 0.58 11.58
C MET A 85 -2.31 0.00 12.81
N GLY A 86 -1.60 0.84 13.56
CA GLY A 86 -0.91 0.43 14.78
C GLY A 86 -1.84 0.04 15.95
N GLU A 87 -3.14 0.35 15.87
CA GLU A 87 -4.14 -0.13 16.85
C GLU A 87 -4.53 -1.60 16.59
N HIS A 88 -4.25 -2.11 15.41
CA HIS A 88 -4.67 -3.43 14.93
C HIS A 88 -3.49 -4.38 14.70
N VAL A 89 -2.34 -3.84 14.30
CA VAL A 89 -1.13 -4.60 14.01
C VAL A 89 -0.04 -4.18 15.01
N PRO A 90 0.52 -5.12 15.77
CA PRO A 90 1.58 -4.80 16.73
C PRO A 90 2.88 -4.37 16.01
N GLU A 91 3.77 -3.74 16.74
CA GLU A 91 5.11 -3.43 16.25
C GLU A 91 5.82 -4.69 15.76
N ASN A 92 6.46 -4.59 14.61
CA ASN A 92 7.14 -5.71 13.93
C ASN A 92 6.21 -6.90 13.62
N GLY A 93 4.89 -6.68 13.53
CA GLY A 93 3.91 -7.75 13.31
C GLY A 93 3.57 -8.00 11.83
N ALA A 94 3.84 -7.06 10.94
CA ALA A 94 3.49 -7.18 9.52
C ALA A 94 4.69 -7.55 8.65
N ALA A 95 4.48 -8.42 7.67
CA ALA A 95 5.47 -8.72 6.64
C ALA A 95 5.51 -7.64 5.54
N ALA A 96 4.36 -7.07 5.24
CA ALA A 96 4.25 -6.06 4.18
C ALA A 96 3.12 -5.06 4.48
N VAL A 97 3.30 -3.82 4.01
CA VAL A 97 2.28 -2.77 3.99
C VAL A 97 2.26 -2.16 2.59
N VAL A 98 1.07 -2.03 1.97
CA VAL A 98 0.91 -1.36 0.68
C VAL A 98 0.08 -0.10 0.82
N PHE A 99 0.53 0.95 0.12
CA PHE A 99 -0.21 2.18 -0.14
C PHE A 99 -0.36 2.35 -1.66
N ASN A 100 -1.59 2.49 -2.11
CA ASN A 100 -1.92 2.88 -3.49
C ASN A 100 -2.61 4.25 -3.39
N LEU A 101 -1.80 5.31 -3.46
CA LEU A 101 -2.21 6.66 -3.11
C LEU A 101 -3.11 7.30 -4.18
N GLY A 102 -3.85 8.34 -3.80
CA GLY A 102 -4.73 9.06 -4.70
C GLY A 102 -6.20 8.94 -4.29
N TYR A 103 -7.08 8.88 -5.26
CA TYR A 103 -8.54 8.79 -5.06
C TYR A 103 -9.10 7.44 -5.54
N LEU A 104 -10.27 7.06 -5.03
CA LEU A 104 -10.97 5.86 -5.46
C LEU A 104 -11.41 6.01 -6.93
N PRO A 105 -10.99 5.11 -7.84
CA PRO A 105 -11.46 5.13 -9.23
C PRO A 105 -12.99 5.09 -9.33
N GLY A 106 -13.59 6.10 -9.98
CA GLY A 106 -15.05 6.24 -10.08
C GLY A 106 -15.73 6.74 -8.80
N GLY A 107 -14.97 7.11 -7.78
CA GLY A 107 -15.46 7.71 -6.53
C GLY A 107 -15.44 9.24 -6.54
N ASP A 108 -15.61 9.82 -5.36
CA ASP A 108 -15.51 11.27 -5.15
C ASP A 108 -14.03 11.70 -5.12
N HIS A 109 -13.59 12.40 -6.15
CA HIS A 109 -12.21 12.88 -6.29
C HIS A 109 -11.83 13.96 -5.27
N SER A 110 -12.78 14.53 -4.52
CA SER A 110 -12.48 15.43 -3.41
C SER A 110 -11.88 14.70 -2.20
N ILE A 111 -12.16 13.38 -2.10
CA ILE A 111 -11.63 12.50 -1.08
C ILE A 111 -10.38 11.82 -1.64
N THR A 112 -9.22 12.34 -1.30
CA THR A 112 -7.92 11.84 -1.72
C THR A 112 -6.97 11.80 -0.53
N THR A 113 -5.90 11.03 -0.65
CA THR A 113 -4.79 11.07 0.31
C THR A 113 -4.10 12.43 0.28
N THR A 114 -3.45 12.79 1.36
CA THR A 114 -2.72 14.05 1.51
C THR A 114 -1.34 13.79 2.09
N ALA A 115 -0.37 14.65 1.78
CA ALA A 115 1.00 14.53 2.28
C ALA A 115 1.06 14.31 3.81
N ASP A 116 0.31 15.10 4.59
CA ASP A 116 0.29 15.00 6.06
C ASP A 116 -0.22 13.63 6.56
N THR A 117 -1.35 13.18 6.02
CA THR A 117 -1.92 11.88 6.41
C THR A 117 -1.05 10.72 5.95
N THR A 118 -0.47 10.81 4.76
CA THR A 118 0.37 9.76 4.19
C THR A 118 1.68 9.63 4.96
N LEU A 119 2.35 10.73 5.30
CA LEU A 119 3.57 10.66 6.11
C LEU A 119 3.32 10.02 7.49
N LYS A 120 2.22 10.39 8.17
CA LYS A 120 1.82 9.73 9.43
C LYS A 120 1.55 8.24 9.24
N GLY A 121 0.91 7.87 8.14
CA GLY A 121 0.69 6.46 7.78
C GLY A 121 1.97 5.70 7.52
N LEU A 122 2.92 6.30 6.81
CA LEU A 122 4.23 5.71 6.52
C LEU A 122 5.06 5.51 7.80
N GLU A 123 5.06 6.49 8.72
CA GLU A 123 5.70 6.34 10.03
C GLU A 123 5.07 5.18 10.83
N CYS A 124 3.75 5.04 10.77
CA CYS A 124 3.07 3.91 11.40
C CYS A 124 3.44 2.59 10.70
N ALA A 125 3.51 2.56 9.37
CA ALA A 125 3.90 1.40 8.60
C ALA A 125 5.32 0.92 8.97
N LEU A 126 6.29 1.85 9.11
CA LEU A 126 7.66 1.50 9.53
C LEU A 126 7.73 0.90 10.95
N ARG A 127 6.79 1.28 11.84
CA ARG A 127 6.69 0.66 13.17
C ARG A 127 6.13 -0.75 13.10
N VAL A 128 5.07 -0.97 12.31
CA VAL A 128 4.39 -2.27 12.27
C VAL A 128 5.10 -3.30 11.40
N ILE A 129 5.89 -2.91 10.38
CA ILE A 129 6.65 -3.90 9.60
C ILE A 129 7.77 -4.53 10.43
N ARG A 130 7.93 -5.85 10.26
CA ARG A 130 9.02 -6.61 10.88
C ARG A 130 10.36 -6.36 10.19
N PRO A 131 11.50 -6.66 10.83
CA PRO A 131 12.78 -6.80 10.12
C PRO A 131 12.65 -7.76 8.94
N GLY A 132 13.21 -7.39 7.79
CA GLY A 132 13.03 -8.12 6.53
C GLY A 132 11.67 -7.90 5.85
N GLY A 133 10.78 -7.07 6.40
CA GLY A 133 9.51 -6.69 5.79
C GLY A 133 9.64 -5.51 4.82
N ILE A 134 8.55 -5.23 4.09
CA ILE A 134 8.52 -4.19 3.04
C ILE A 134 7.31 -3.26 3.19
N VAL A 135 7.53 -1.96 2.97
CA VAL A 135 6.48 -0.98 2.65
C VAL A 135 6.56 -0.67 1.16
N THR A 136 5.44 -0.77 0.48
CA THR A 136 5.30 -0.43 -0.94
C THR A 136 4.37 0.77 -1.06
N VAL A 137 4.83 1.82 -1.74
CA VAL A 137 4.05 3.04 -1.96
C VAL A 137 3.96 3.30 -3.46
N VAL A 138 2.75 3.26 -4.01
CA VAL A 138 2.47 3.66 -5.39
C VAL A 138 1.90 5.06 -5.36
N MET A 139 2.57 5.98 -6.06
CA MET A 139 2.28 7.42 -6.06
C MET A 139 1.77 7.84 -7.44
N TYR A 140 0.72 8.68 -7.44
CA TYR A 140 0.14 9.25 -8.64
C TYR A 140 0.26 10.77 -8.57
N ASP A 141 0.90 11.40 -9.55
CA ASP A 141 1.13 12.84 -9.63
C ASP A 141 0.27 13.57 -10.70
N GLY A 142 -0.70 12.88 -11.28
CA GLY A 142 -1.59 13.42 -12.30
C GLY A 142 -2.47 14.61 -11.87
N HIS A 143 -2.34 15.12 -10.64
CA HIS A 143 -3.00 16.31 -10.13
C HIS A 143 -2.12 17.00 -9.07
N GLU A 144 -2.37 18.31 -8.84
CA GLU A 144 -1.53 19.17 -7.97
C GLU A 144 -1.28 18.57 -6.58
N LYS A 145 -2.31 18.10 -5.89
CA LYS A 145 -2.18 17.47 -4.56
C LYS A 145 -1.34 16.19 -4.60
N GLY A 146 -1.46 15.40 -5.68
CA GLY A 146 -0.65 14.19 -5.87
C GLY A 146 0.83 14.52 -6.06
N ALA A 147 1.14 15.57 -6.80
CA ALA A 147 2.51 16.05 -6.99
C ALA A 147 3.14 16.55 -5.67
N GLU A 148 2.36 17.29 -4.84
CA GLU A 148 2.80 17.71 -3.51
C GLU A 148 3.03 16.52 -2.56
N GLU A 149 2.11 15.55 -2.57
CA GLU A 149 2.19 14.34 -1.77
C GLU A 149 3.43 13.52 -2.15
N LYS A 150 3.65 13.27 -3.45
CA LYS A 150 4.83 12.59 -3.98
C LYS A 150 6.13 13.27 -3.54
N LYS A 151 6.21 14.60 -3.70
CA LYS A 151 7.39 15.37 -3.28
C LYS A 151 7.69 15.17 -1.79
N ALA A 152 6.65 15.30 -0.94
CA ALA A 152 6.80 15.13 0.50
C ALA A 152 7.26 13.71 0.87
N ILE A 153 6.75 12.67 0.20
CA ILE A 153 7.15 11.28 0.43
C ILE A 153 8.62 11.07 0.06
N LEU A 154 9.07 11.57 -1.09
CA LEU A 154 10.46 11.42 -1.54
C LEU A 154 11.42 12.14 -0.60
N GLU A 155 11.14 13.40 -0.21
CA GLU A 155 11.94 14.16 0.74
C GLU A 155 12.01 13.51 2.13
N TRP A 156 10.95 12.85 2.56
CA TRP A 156 10.91 12.10 3.82
C TRP A 156 11.70 10.80 3.70
N ALA A 157 11.51 10.06 2.62
CA ALA A 157 12.16 8.77 2.39
C ALA A 157 13.69 8.88 2.28
N GLU A 158 14.19 9.95 1.65
CA GLU A 158 15.63 10.26 1.56
C GLU A 158 16.29 10.47 2.92
N LYS A 159 15.53 10.89 3.94
CA LYS A 159 16.03 11.18 5.29
C LYS A 159 15.98 9.96 6.22
N LEU A 160 15.42 8.82 5.78
CA LEU A 160 15.37 7.62 6.58
C LEU A 160 16.78 7.12 6.93
N ASP A 161 16.94 6.65 8.17
CA ASP A 161 18.22 6.12 8.65
C ASP A 161 18.66 4.91 7.81
N GLN A 162 19.72 5.09 7.03
CA GLN A 162 20.30 4.04 6.18
C GLN A 162 20.81 2.82 6.97
N SER A 163 21.01 2.93 8.28
CA SER A 163 21.36 1.79 9.13
C SER A 163 20.17 0.88 9.42
N ALA A 164 18.94 1.44 9.39
CA ALA A 164 17.70 0.75 9.70
C ALA A 164 16.88 0.37 8.46
N TYR A 165 17.03 1.13 7.35
CA TYR A 165 16.19 0.95 6.17
C TYR A 165 16.98 0.97 4.87
N HIS A 166 16.48 0.24 3.86
CA HIS A 166 16.83 0.46 2.46
C HIS A 166 15.63 1.09 1.76
N VAL A 167 15.87 2.12 0.96
CA VAL A 167 14.87 2.80 0.15
C VAL A 167 15.23 2.65 -1.32
N ALA A 168 14.27 2.25 -2.13
CA ALA A 168 14.38 2.22 -3.59
C ALA A 168 13.23 3.02 -4.21
N TYR A 169 13.54 3.80 -5.24
CA TYR A 169 12.59 4.57 -6.01
C TYR A 169 12.61 4.14 -7.48
N VAL A 170 11.43 3.97 -8.07
CA VAL A 170 11.27 3.56 -9.46
C VAL A 170 10.39 4.55 -10.21
N SER A 171 10.94 5.08 -11.29
CA SER A 171 10.28 5.97 -12.24
C SER A 171 10.53 5.51 -13.67
N LEU A 172 9.53 5.62 -14.54
CA LEU A 172 9.64 5.27 -15.96
C LEU A 172 10.09 6.50 -16.76
N LEU A 173 11.40 6.68 -16.90
CA LEU A 173 12.06 7.90 -17.41
C LEU A 173 11.61 8.38 -18.79
N ASN A 174 11.14 7.49 -19.67
CA ASN A 174 10.77 7.81 -21.03
C ASN A 174 9.25 7.88 -21.28
N GLN A 175 8.45 7.73 -20.23
CA GLN A 175 6.99 7.84 -20.33
C GLN A 175 6.55 9.30 -20.12
N LYS A 176 5.61 9.76 -20.98
CA LYS A 176 5.18 11.18 -20.98
C LYS A 176 3.80 11.41 -20.34
N ASN A 177 3.11 10.33 -19.92
CA ASN A 177 1.73 10.39 -19.41
C ASN A 177 1.67 10.21 -17.90
N ASP A 178 2.70 10.69 -17.18
CA ASP A 178 2.81 10.66 -15.72
C ASP A 178 2.37 9.32 -15.11
N PRO A 179 3.04 8.20 -15.51
CA PRO A 179 2.72 6.90 -14.97
C PRO A 179 2.97 6.88 -13.46
N PRO A 180 2.25 6.04 -12.71
CA PRO A 180 2.52 5.91 -11.28
C PRO A 180 3.98 5.55 -11.02
N GLU A 181 4.53 6.07 -9.94
CA GLU A 181 5.89 5.79 -9.48
C GLU A 181 5.87 5.03 -8.16
N ILE A 182 6.97 4.33 -7.84
CA ILE A 182 7.01 3.44 -6.69
C ILE A 182 8.14 3.83 -5.75
N VAL A 183 7.85 3.80 -4.45
CA VAL A 183 8.86 3.74 -3.40
C VAL A 183 8.72 2.40 -2.67
N TRP A 184 9.82 1.67 -2.54
CA TRP A 184 9.94 0.52 -1.65
C TRP A 184 10.85 0.86 -0.49
N ILE A 185 10.41 0.51 0.72
CA ILE A 185 11.20 0.67 1.93
C ILE A 185 11.26 -0.70 2.62
N THR A 186 12.45 -1.24 2.83
CA THR A 186 12.64 -2.48 3.58
C THR A 186 13.33 -2.20 4.90
N LYS A 187 12.85 -2.85 5.97
CA LYS A 187 13.43 -2.76 7.31
C LYS A 187 14.56 -3.78 7.45
N LYS A 188 15.69 -3.37 7.99
CA LYS A 188 16.86 -4.23 8.25
C LYS A 188 16.70 -5.07 9.50
#